data_828f026b70222d663d1d3bf96d58e69b
#
_entry.id   828f026b70222d663d1d3bf96d58e69b
#
_cell.length_a   1.000
_cell.length_b   1.000
_cell.length_c   1.000
_cell.angle_alpha   90.00
_cell.angle_beta   90.00
_cell.angle_gamma   90.00
#
_symmetry.space_group_name_H-M   'P 1'
#
loop_
_entity.id
_entity.type
_entity.pdbx_description
1 polymer ?
#
loop_
_entity_poly.entity_id
_entity_poly.type
_entity_poly.pdbx_seq_one_letter_code
_entity_poly.pdbx_strand_id
1 'polypeptide(L)'
;MNAALRHPDGPPEVHLEPLTLARLDKVLEIEGQAYDFPWSRGNFTDSLASGYAVHLLCAREHLLGYYVAMRGVEEAHLLNLTVAPAFQRQGWARVLLDALALWARGQGGRWLWLEVRASNARAQALYQRYGFRSVGQRRGYYPAPGGAREDAIVMSLEL
;
A
#
# COMPACT_ATOMS: atom_id res chain seq x y z
N MET A 1 -20.80 4.19 3.12
CA MET A 1 -20.32 4.63 1.80
C MET A 1 -20.16 6.14 1.80
N ASN A 2 -19.01 6.60 1.36
CA ASN A 2 -18.76 8.05 1.32
C ASN A 2 -19.61 8.69 0.20
N ALA A 3 -20.41 9.70 0.55
CA ALA A 3 -21.28 10.41 -0.41
C ALA A 3 -20.49 11.02 -1.60
N ALA A 4 -19.20 11.33 -1.38
CA ALA A 4 -18.34 11.92 -2.41
C ALA A 4 -18.10 11.01 -3.64
N LEU A 5 -18.33 9.71 -3.50
CA LEU A 5 -18.16 8.75 -4.60
C LEU A 5 -19.46 8.36 -5.29
N ARG A 6 -20.61 8.86 -4.82
CA ARG A 6 -21.88 8.61 -5.46
C ARG A 6 -22.10 9.62 -6.58
N HIS A 7 -22.32 9.10 -7.78
CA HIS A 7 -22.74 9.89 -8.93
C HIS A 7 -24.10 9.41 -9.42
N PRO A 8 -24.95 10.30 -9.96
CA PRO A 8 -26.24 9.91 -10.50
C PRO A 8 -26.17 8.85 -11.61
N ASP A 9 -25.02 8.72 -12.26
CA ASP A 9 -24.82 7.83 -13.41
C ASP A 9 -24.22 6.45 -13.07
N GLY A 10 -24.17 6.05 -11.78
CA GLY A 10 -23.68 4.73 -11.35
C GLY A 10 -22.43 4.79 -10.46
N PRO A 11 -21.87 3.61 -10.08
CA PRO A 11 -20.65 3.57 -9.24
C PRO A 11 -19.47 4.21 -9.97
N PRO A 12 -18.58 4.92 -9.24
CA PRO A 12 -17.44 5.57 -9.85
C PRO A 12 -16.51 4.54 -10.48
N GLU A 13 -16.11 4.80 -11.70
CA GLU A 13 -15.08 4.04 -12.37
C GLU A 13 -13.73 4.31 -11.68
N VAL A 14 -13.08 3.25 -11.23
CA VAL A 14 -11.75 3.35 -10.64
C VAL A 14 -10.69 2.91 -11.64
N HIS A 15 -9.53 3.54 -11.57
CA HIS A 15 -8.40 3.19 -12.41
C HIS A 15 -7.09 3.34 -11.66
N LEU A 16 -6.08 2.62 -12.12
CA LEU A 16 -4.71 2.76 -11.64
C LEU A 16 -3.90 3.63 -12.60
N GLU A 17 -3.07 4.49 -12.03
CA GLU A 17 -2.11 5.27 -12.81
C GLU A 17 -0.77 5.33 -12.08
N PRO A 18 0.36 5.41 -12.82
CA PRO A 18 1.66 5.55 -12.18
C PRO A 18 1.79 6.90 -11.48
N LEU A 19 2.53 6.93 -10.37
CA LEU A 19 2.87 8.17 -9.68
C LEU A 19 3.68 9.08 -10.62
N THR A 20 3.28 10.33 -10.71
CA THR A 20 4.04 11.41 -11.34
C THR A 20 4.43 12.44 -10.31
N LEU A 21 5.44 13.27 -10.61
CA LEU A 21 5.85 14.35 -9.71
C LEU A 21 4.71 15.34 -9.44
N ALA A 22 3.80 15.53 -10.40
CA ALA A 22 2.63 16.40 -10.24
C ALA A 22 1.66 15.91 -9.16
N ARG A 23 1.64 14.60 -8.88
CA ARG A 23 0.74 13.98 -7.88
C ARG A 23 1.43 13.74 -6.52
N LEU A 24 2.72 13.96 -6.44
CA LEU A 24 3.52 13.62 -5.26
C LEU A 24 3.09 14.39 -4.00
N ASP A 25 2.79 15.68 -4.13
CA ASP A 25 2.36 16.48 -2.99
C ASP A 25 1.07 15.93 -2.36
N LYS A 26 0.12 15.47 -3.17
CA LYS A 26 -1.11 14.85 -2.69
C LYS A 26 -0.84 13.51 -2.00
N VAL A 27 0.06 12.70 -2.54
CA VAL A 27 0.49 11.44 -1.92
C VAL A 27 1.12 11.70 -0.55
N LEU A 28 2.00 12.71 -0.44
CA LEU A 28 2.64 13.07 0.82
C LEU A 28 1.64 13.59 1.86
N GLU A 29 0.62 14.32 1.44
CA GLU A 29 -0.46 14.75 2.32
C GLU A 29 -1.21 13.55 2.90
N ILE A 30 -1.58 12.57 2.07
CA ILE A 30 -2.25 11.34 2.49
C ILE A 30 -1.35 10.53 3.42
N GLU A 31 -0.09 10.36 3.05
CA GLU A 31 0.90 9.61 3.84
C GLU A 31 1.03 10.22 5.26
N GLY A 32 1.15 11.54 5.35
CA GLY A 32 1.25 12.26 6.62
C GLY A 32 -0.01 12.16 7.49
N GLN A 33 -1.18 12.06 6.88
CA GLN A 33 -2.45 11.87 7.60
C GLN A 33 -2.64 10.41 8.07
N ALA A 34 -2.09 9.45 7.34
CA ALA A 34 -2.31 8.03 7.59
C ALA A 34 -1.37 7.44 8.64
N TYR A 35 -0.17 7.98 8.81
CA TYR A 35 0.89 7.37 9.61
C TYR A 35 1.58 8.35 10.56
N ASP A 36 1.95 7.85 11.75
CA ASP A 36 2.77 8.60 12.72
C ASP A 36 4.24 8.73 12.24
N PHE A 37 4.73 7.76 11.46
CA PHE A 37 6.05 7.75 10.87
C PHE A 37 5.93 7.66 9.34
N PRO A 38 5.49 8.73 8.68
CA PRO A 38 5.22 8.70 7.24
C PRO A 38 6.50 8.61 6.42
N TRP A 39 6.38 8.05 5.22
CA TRP A 39 7.42 8.15 4.22
C TRP A 39 7.66 9.61 3.84
N SER A 40 8.91 9.93 3.57
CA SER A 40 9.34 11.24 3.10
C SER A 40 9.18 11.35 1.57
N ARG A 41 9.28 12.59 1.06
CA ARG A 41 9.39 12.84 -0.39
C ARG A 41 10.52 12.02 -1.00
N GLY A 42 11.68 11.97 -0.35
CA GLY A 42 12.82 11.19 -0.79
C GLY A 42 12.54 9.71 -0.92
N ASN A 43 11.77 9.13 0.01
CA ASN A 43 11.39 7.71 -0.08
C ASN A 43 10.61 7.41 -1.36
N PHE A 44 9.67 8.27 -1.75
CA PHE A 44 8.90 8.11 -2.99
C PHE A 44 9.74 8.36 -4.24
N THR A 45 10.54 9.42 -4.26
CA THR A 45 11.38 9.73 -5.41
C THR A 45 12.47 8.70 -5.62
N ASP A 46 13.06 8.16 -4.54
CA ASP A 46 14.04 7.07 -4.60
C ASP A 46 13.39 5.78 -5.14
N SER A 47 12.15 5.50 -4.74
CA SER A 47 11.40 4.36 -5.25
C SER A 47 11.18 4.47 -6.76
N LEU A 48 10.80 5.64 -7.25
CA LEU A 48 10.66 5.90 -8.69
C LEU A 48 11.99 5.75 -9.42
N ALA A 49 13.06 6.31 -8.87
CA ALA A 49 14.41 6.23 -9.46
C ALA A 49 14.93 4.79 -9.50
N SER A 50 14.54 3.96 -8.52
CA SER A 50 14.90 2.54 -8.46
C SER A 50 14.05 1.66 -9.38
N GLY A 51 13.07 2.22 -10.07
CA GLY A 51 12.18 1.47 -10.97
C GLY A 51 11.11 0.67 -10.25
N TYR A 52 10.81 0.98 -8.98
CA TYR A 52 9.72 0.33 -8.26
C TYR A 52 8.36 0.72 -8.84
N ALA A 53 7.39 -0.17 -8.72
CA ALA A 53 6.01 0.13 -9.07
C ALA A 53 5.41 1.03 -8.00
N VAL A 54 5.03 2.25 -8.37
CA VAL A 54 4.29 3.18 -7.52
C VAL A 54 3.00 3.52 -8.25
N HIS A 55 1.91 2.87 -7.85
CA HIS A 55 0.64 3.00 -8.54
C HIS A 55 -0.41 3.65 -7.65
N LEU A 56 -1.13 4.59 -8.23
CA LEU A 56 -2.21 5.32 -7.57
C LEU A 56 -3.54 4.75 -8.00
N LEU A 57 -4.45 4.55 -7.04
CA LEU A 57 -5.84 4.19 -7.30
C LEU A 57 -6.69 5.45 -7.25
N CYS A 58 -7.31 5.78 -8.36
CA CYS A 58 -8.07 7.01 -8.54
C CYS A 58 -9.51 6.72 -8.95
N ALA A 59 -10.43 7.57 -8.47
CA ALA A 59 -11.82 7.62 -8.92
C ALA A 59 -12.13 9.08 -9.26
N ARG A 60 -12.24 9.40 -10.55
CA ARG A 60 -12.35 10.78 -11.03
C ARG A 60 -11.14 11.61 -10.56
N GLU A 61 -11.36 12.76 -9.91
CA GLU A 61 -10.29 13.59 -9.32
C GLU A 61 -9.83 13.11 -7.94
N HIS A 62 -10.47 12.07 -7.36
CA HIS A 62 -10.13 11.56 -6.04
C HIS A 62 -8.99 10.56 -6.09
N LEU A 63 -7.95 10.80 -5.29
CA LEU A 63 -6.92 9.81 -5.00
C LEU A 63 -7.36 8.98 -3.80
N LEU A 64 -7.71 7.72 -4.04
CA LEU A 64 -8.25 6.81 -3.02
C LEU A 64 -7.16 6.16 -2.19
N GLY A 65 -6.03 5.87 -2.80
CA GLY A 65 -4.91 5.21 -2.17
C GLY A 65 -3.83 4.85 -3.17
N TYR A 66 -2.82 4.14 -2.70
CA TYR A 66 -1.67 3.78 -3.53
C TYR A 66 -0.93 2.58 -2.95
N TYR A 67 -0.09 1.98 -3.76
CA TYR A 67 0.93 1.05 -3.28
C TYR A 67 2.29 1.32 -3.91
N VAL A 68 3.33 0.92 -3.19
CA VAL A 68 4.70 0.86 -3.67
C VAL A 68 5.17 -0.58 -3.56
N ALA A 69 5.67 -1.15 -4.65
CA ALA A 69 6.14 -2.52 -4.69
C ALA A 69 7.44 -2.66 -5.47
N MET A 70 8.29 -3.53 -4.99
CA MET A 70 9.59 -3.86 -5.59
C MET A 70 9.50 -5.24 -6.23
N ARG A 71 10.01 -5.35 -7.46
CA ARG A 71 10.14 -6.63 -8.15
C ARG A 71 11.41 -7.35 -7.69
N GLY A 72 11.29 -8.66 -7.42
CA GLY A 72 12.41 -9.56 -7.19
C GLY A 72 12.39 -10.74 -8.17
N VAL A 73 13.25 -11.72 -7.94
CA VAL A 73 13.29 -12.96 -8.73
C VAL A 73 12.11 -13.83 -8.27
N GLU A 74 11.17 -14.08 -9.17
CA GLU A 74 9.94 -14.83 -8.91
C GLU A 74 9.12 -14.33 -7.74
N GLU A 75 9.34 -13.08 -7.32
CA GLU A 75 8.63 -12.48 -6.17
C GLU A 75 8.44 -10.98 -6.35
N ALA A 76 7.51 -10.43 -5.56
CA ALA A 76 7.36 -8.99 -5.39
C ALA A 76 7.28 -8.69 -3.90
N HIS A 77 7.75 -7.53 -3.50
CA HIS A 77 7.75 -7.06 -2.12
C HIS A 77 6.92 -5.79 -2.02
N LEU A 78 5.84 -5.85 -1.27
CA LEU A 78 5.02 -4.69 -0.98
C LEU A 78 5.72 -3.84 0.09
N LEU A 79 6.05 -2.60 -0.25
CA LEU A 79 6.77 -1.67 0.63
C LEU A 79 5.84 -0.68 1.33
N ASN A 80 4.74 -0.31 0.68
CA ASN A 80 3.77 0.63 1.22
C ASN A 80 2.41 0.37 0.56
N LEU A 81 1.37 0.28 1.37
CA LEU A 81 -0.02 0.20 0.90
C LEU A 81 -0.86 1.11 1.78
N THR A 82 -1.45 2.11 1.17
CA THR A 82 -2.16 3.16 1.89
C THR A 82 -3.50 3.46 1.24
N VAL A 83 -4.56 3.47 2.03
CA VAL A 83 -5.86 4.04 1.65
C VAL A 83 -5.96 5.41 2.32
N ALA A 84 -6.32 6.43 1.55
CA ALA A 84 -6.52 7.77 2.09
C ALA A 84 -7.54 7.73 3.24
N PRO A 85 -7.28 8.41 4.38
CA PRO A 85 -8.15 8.32 5.55
C PRO A 85 -9.62 8.59 5.25
N ALA A 86 -9.92 9.52 4.35
CA ALA A 86 -11.29 9.84 3.94
C ALA A 86 -12.02 8.67 3.26
N PHE A 87 -11.29 7.68 2.75
CA PHE A 87 -11.84 6.56 1.97
C PHE A 87 -11.62 5.19 2.62
N GLN A 88 -11.13 5.16 3.85
CA GLN A 88 -10.94 3.90 4.60
C GLN A 88 -12.27 3.24 4.96
N ARG A 89 -12.21 1.93 5.25
CA ARG A 89 -13.36 1.08 5.63
C ARG A 89 -14.41 0.95 4.54
N GLN A 90 -14.01 1.05 3.28
CA GLN A 90 -14.89 0.93 2.10
C GLN A 90 -14.47 -0.19 1.16
N GLY A 91 -13.45 -0.98 1.54
CA GLY A 91 -12.95 -2.09 0.72
C GLY A 91 -11.84 -1.72 -0.27
N TRP A 92 -11.32 -0.49 -0.26
CA TRP A 92 -10.30 -0.05 -1.22
C TRP A 92 -8.93 -0.71 -1.02
N ALA A 93 -8.59 -1.09 0.21
CA ALA A 93 -7.36 -1.85 0.47
C ALA A 93 -7.36 -3.18 -0.29
N ARG A 94 -8.49 -3.88 -0.34
CA ARG A 94 -8.63 -5.12 -1.12
C ARG A 94 -8.47 -4.88 -2.61
N VAL A 95 -9.04 -3.80 -3.13
CA VAL A 95 -8.89 -3.42 -4.55
C VAL A 95 -7.42 -3.16 -4.87
N LEU A 96 -6.70 -2.46 -3.98
CA LEU A 96 -5.25 -2.25 -4.13
C LEU A 96 -4.48 -3.57 -4.09
N LEU A 97 -4.82 -4.48 -3.19
CA LEU A 97 -4.18 -5.80 -3.12
C LEU A 97 -4.45 -6.64 -4.38
N ASP A 98 -5.67 -6.60 -4.91
CA ASP A 98 -6.00 -7.27 -6.16
C ASP A 98 -5.16 -6.73 -7.32
N ALA A 99 -5.03 -5.41 -7.42
CA ALA A 99 -4.22 -4.76 -8.45
C ALA A 99 -2.74 -5.10 -8.30
N LEU A 100 -2.23 -5.09 -7.07
CA LEU A 100 -0.86 -5.47 -6.75
C LEU A 100 -0.58 -6.94 -7.12
N ALA A 101 -1.47 -7.85 -6.77
CA ALA A 101 -1.35 -9.27 -7.10
C ALA A 101 -1.34 -9.50 -8.62
N LEU A 102 -2.21 -8.80 -9.34
CA LEU A 102 -2.25 -8.85 -10.80
C LEU A 102 -0.94 -8.33 -11.41
N TRP A 103 -0.43 -7.20 -10.93
CA TRP A 103 0.86 -6.67 -11.37
C TRP A 103 2.00 -7.66 -11.08
N ALA A 104 2.06 -8.21 -9.87
CA ALA A 104 3.10 -9.15 -9.47
C ALA A 104 3.10 -10.40 -10.34
N ARG A 105 1.93 -10.97 -10.62
CA ARG A 105 1.80 -12.11 -11.54
C ARG A 105 2.28 -11.76 -12.94
N GLY A 106 1.94 -10.57 -13.43
CA GLY A 106 2.38 -10.07 -14.73
C GLY A 106 3.89 -9.91 -14.85
N GLN A 107 4.59 -9.72 -13.73
CA GLN A 107 6.05 -9.66 -13.64
C GLN A 107 6.70 -11.03 -13.46
N GLY A 108 5.92 -12.12 -13.50
CA GLY A 108 6.41 -13.46 -13.28
C GLY A 108 6.54 -13.82 -11.80
N GLY A 109 5.94 -13.04 -10.92
CA GLY A 109 5.96 -13.29 -9.48
C GLY A 109 5.14 -14.49 -9.08
N ARG A 110 5.69 -15.30 -8.19
CA ARG A 110 5.04 -16.46 -7.57
C ARG A 110 4.71 -16.20 -6.11
N TRP A 111 5.39 -15.24 -5.50
CA TRP A 111 5.26 -14.87 -4.11
C TRP A 111 5.14 -13.36 -3.96
N LEU A 112 4.33 -12.95 -2.99
CA LEU A 112 4.19 -11.56 -2.57
C LEU A 112 4.52 -11.48 -1.08
N TRP A 113 5.48 -10.59 -0.73
CA TRP A 113 5.98 -10.42 0.62
C TRP A 113 5.66 -9.04 1.14
N LEU A 114 5.48 -8.95 2.46
CA LEU A 114 5.34 -7.65 3.15
C LEU A 114 5.84 -7.75 4.59
N GLU A 115 6.13 -6.59 5.18
CA GLU A 115 6.28 -6.41 6.61
C GLU A 115 5.13 -5.53 7.11
N VAL A 116 4.66 -5.82 8.32
CA VAL A 116 3.63 -5.03 9.01
C VAL A 116 4.02 -4.86 10.47
N ARG A 117 3.72 -3.68 11.04
CA ARG A 117 4.01 -3.43 12.46
C ARG A 117 3.34 -4.47 13.35
N ALA A 118 4.07 -4.98 14.34
CA ALA A 118 3.53 -5.96 15.28
C ALA A 118 2.28 -5.41 16.01
N SER A 119 2.22 -4.10 16.26
CA SER A 119 1.07 -3.43 16.90
C SER A 119 -0.11 -3.18 15.96
N ASN A 120 0.08 -3.30 14.64
CA ASN A 120 -0.98 -3.02 13.68
C ASN A 120 -1.86 -4.24 13.44
N ALA A 121 -2.68 -4.59 14.43
CA ALA A 121 -3.57 -5.75 14.37
C ALA A 121 -4.59 -5.66 13.22
N ARG A 122 -5.04 -4.46 12.89
CA ARG A 122 -6.01 -4.23 11.82
C ARG A 122 -5.44 -4.58 10.44
N ALA A 123 -4.22 -4.12 10.14
CA ALA A 123 -3.55 -4.45 8.89
C ALA A 123 -3.23 -5.95 8.82
N GLN A 124 -2.74 -6.56 9.91
CA GLN A 124 -2.49 -7.99 9.95
C GLN A 124 -3.76 -8.79 9.65
N ALA A 125 -4.90 -8.41 10.22
CA ALA A 125 -6.19 -9.06 9.97
C ALA A 125 -6.62 -8.90 8.50
N LEU A 126 -6.41 -7.74 7.91
CA LEU A 126 -6.68 -7.48 6.50
C LEU A 126 -5.87 -8.42 5.61
N TYR A 127 -4.56 -8.50 5.85
CA TYR A 127 -3.67 -9.35 5.06
C TYR A 127 -3.99 -10.84 5.25
N GLN A 128 -4.27 -11.27 6.48
CA GLN A 128 -4.68 -12.65 6.76
C GLN A 128 -5.97 -13.03 6.02
N ARG A 129 -6.97 -12.17 6.03
CA ARG A 129 -8.22 -12.39 5.30
C ARG A 129 -8.01 -12.44 3.79
N TYR A 130 -7.04 -11.70 3.28
CA TYR A 130 -6.69 -11.75 1.87
C TYR A 130 -6.00 -13.05 1.47
N GLY A 131 -5.35 -13.74 2.41
CA GLY A 131 -4.69 -15.01 2.20
C GLY A 131 -3.21 -15.02 2.58
N PHE A 132 -2.67 -13.91 3.09
CA PHE A 132 -1.29 -13.87 3.59
C PHE A 132 -1.15 -14.70 4.85
N ARG A 133 0.05 -15.29 5.01
CA ARG A 133 0.45 -16.03 6.20
C ARG A 133 1.62 -15.35 6.87
N SER A 134 1.63 -15.34 8.21
CA SER A 134 2.79 -14.92 8.98
C SER A 134 3.89 -15.97 8.87
N VAL A 135 5.07 -15.57 8.43
CA VAL A 135 6.18 -16.48 8.18
C VAL A 135 7.45 -16.11 8.96
N GLY A 136 7.47 -14.98 9.65
CA GLY A 136 8.63 -14.57 10.41
C GLY A 136 8.43 -13.23 11.10
N GLN A 137 9.53 -12.76 11.68
CA GLN A 137 9.61 -11.51 12.41
C GLN A 137 10.93 -10.80 12.07
N ARG A 138 10.89 -9.46 12.05
CA ARG A 138 12.11 -8.64 12.02
C ARG A 138 12.13 -7.79 13.28
N ARG A 139 13.10 -8.03 14.16
CA ARG A 139 13.23 -7.30 15.42
C ARG A 139 13.68 -5.86 15.17
N GLY A 140 13.03 -4.91 15.87
CA GLY A 140 13.40 -3.51 15.82
C GLY A 140 13.39 -2.90 14.43
N TYR A 141 12.51 -3.36 13.56
CA TYR A 141 12.48 -2.97 12.14
C TYR A 141 11.95 -1.56 11.94
N TYR A 142 10.93 -1.15 12.70
CA TYR A 142 10.28 0.15 12.57
C TYR A 142 10.70 1.12 13.66
N PRO A 143 10.74 2.43 13.36
CA PRO A 143 10.82 3.45 14.42
C PRO A 143 9.54 3.43 15.25
N ALA A 144 9.67 3.76 16.54
CA ALA A 144 8.58 3.87 17.50
C ALA A 144 8.74 5.14 18.35
N PRO A 145 7.69 5.58 19.07
CA PRO A 145 7.75 6.80 19.86
C PRO A 145 8.92 6.78 20.87
N GLY A 146 9.49 7.97 21.12
CA GLY A 146 10.55 8.12 22.13
C GLY A 146 11.90 7.50 21.77
N GLY A 147 12.19 7.33 20.49
CA GLY A 147 13.43 6.71 20.02
C GLY A 147 13.46 5.19 20.17
N ALA A 148 12.35 4.57 20.58
CA ALA A 148 12.19 3.12 20.63
C ALA A 148 12.08 2.51 19.24
N ARG A 149 12.11 1.18 19.18
CA ARG A 149 11.92 0.42 17.95
C ARG A 149 10.80 -0.58 18.12
N GLU A 150 10.14 -0.91 17.04
CA GLU A 150 9.05 -1.88 17.01
C GLU A 150 9.35 -3.00 16.01
N ASP A 151 8.97 -4.23 16.36
CA ASP A 151 9.15 -5.38 15.49
C ASP A 151 8.17 -5.35 14.31
N ALA A 152 8.58 -5.98 13.22
CA ALA A 152 7.72 -6.27 12.09
C ALA A 152 7.32 -7.75 12.08
N ILE A 153 6.09 -8.02 11.67
CA ILE A 153 5.65 -9.34 11.26
C ILE A 153 5.87 -9.45 9.76
N VAL A 154 6.55 -10.50 9.33
CA VAL A 154 6.75 -10.80 7.91
C VAL A 154 5.64 -11.71 7.44
N MET A 155 4.98 -11.35 6.35
CA MET A 155 3.88 -12.11 5.79
C MET A 155 4.14 -12.41 4.32
N SER A 156 3.62 -13.52 3.83
CA SER A 156 3.72 -13.89 2.43
C SER A 156 2.43 -14.48 1.88
N LEU A 157 2.27 -14.32 0.58
CA LEU A 157 1.14 -14.84 -0.19
C LEU A 157 1.69 -15.56 -1.42
N GLU A 158 1.25 -16.79 -1.65
CA GLU A 158 1.50 -17.48 -2.91
C GLU A 158 0.54 -16.93 -3.97
N LEU A 159 1.09 -16.51 -5.10
CA LEU A 159 0.32 -15.91 -6.19
C LEU A 159 -0.24 -16.93 -7.18
#